data_f5736ed3f617d5f0efe2bfcc42504643
#
_entry.id   f5736ed3f617d5f0efe2bfcc42504643
#
_cell.length_a   1.000
_cell.length_b   1.000
_cell.length_c   1.000
_cell.angle_alpha   90.00
_cell.angle_beta   90.00
_cell.angle_gamma   90.00
#
_symmetry.space_group_name_H-M   'P 1'
#
loop_
_entity.id
_entity.type
_entity.pdbx_description
1 polymer ?
#
loop_
_entity_poly.entity_id
_entity_poly.type
_entity_poly.pdbx_seq_one_letter_code
_entity_poly.pdbx_strand_id
1 'polypeptide(L)'
;MFYGMYNNNDPYNALGLRNVKNAIKREYNCAGYALGCFSWYCPDNTERYCCFDGRLKEDMHEQTMYFVNCILQDFPSLRLIDSITQAQKRDEIVAFRLSTTIPDFHFMVRKHGRWYHKQGGKPAIDIVTEQIALRESWFNDCGDEYDGEIILMVKSF
;
A
#
# COMPACT_ATOMS: atom_id res chain seq x y z
N MET A 1 8.90 8.44 -16.46
CA MET A 1 7.64 9.05 -16.27
C MET A 1 7.63 9.94 -15.02
N PHE A 2 6.69 10.87 -14.88
CA PHE A 2 6.85 12.08 -14.08
C PHE A 2 6.30 12.01 -12.66
N TYR A 3 5.89 10.85 -12.18
CA TYR A 3 5.22 10.70 -10.89
C TYR A 3 6.00 11.26 -9.70
N GLY A 4 7.30 11.10 -9.69
CA GLY A 4 8.16 11.60 -8.62
C GLY A 4 8.60 13.05 -8.78
N MET A 5 8.28 13.71 -9.90
CA MET A 5 8.70 15.09 -10.15
C MET A 5 7.84 16.13 -9.45
N TYR A 6 6.62 15.74 -9.08
CA TYR A 6 5.65 16.65 -8.49
C TYR A 6 5.57 16.38 -6.99
N ASN A 7 6.03 17.31 -6.20
CA ASN A 7 5.91 17.30 -4.75
C ASN A 7 5.26 18.61 -4.27
N ASN A 8 5.02 18.72 -2.99
CA ASN A 8 4.34 19.91 -2.44
C ASN A 8 5.10 21.22 -2.65
N ASN A 9 6.39 21.15 -2.90
CA ASN A 9 7.25 22.29 -3.18
C ASN A 9 7.51 22.50 -4.67
N ASP A 10 6.84 21.72 -5.51
CA ASP A 10 6.97 21.83 -6.95
C ASP A 10 6.44 23.19 -7.43
N PRO A 11 7.22 23.93 -8.24
CA PRO A 11 6.79 25.23 -8.76
C PRO A 11 5.49 25.17 -9.57
N TYR A 12 5.16 24.02 -10.13
CA TYR A 12 3.89 23.83 -10.85
C TYR A 12 2.67 24.03 -9.95
N ASN A 13 2.79 23.83 -8.65
CA ASN A 13 1.71 24.12 -7.72
C ASN A 13 1.38 25.62 -7.68
N ALA A 14 2.40 26.47 -7.73
CA ALA A 14 2.25 27.92 -7.76
C ALA A 14 1.62 28.40 -9.07
N LEU A 15 1.74 27.64 -10.16
CA LEU A 15 1.18 27.95 -11.45
C LEU A 15 -0.24 27.40 -11.65
N GLY A 16 -0.86 26.84 -10.60
CA GLY A 16 -2.20 26.25 -10.67
C GLY A 16 -2.27 24.87 -11.27
N LEU A 17 -1.13 24.17 -11.42
CA LEU A 17 -1.08 22.84 -12.01
C LEU A 17 -1.29 21.71 -10.98
N ARG A 18 -1.79 22.04 -9.79
CA ARG A 18 -2.11 21.06 -8.74
C ARG A 18 -3.05 19.96 -9.24
N ASN A 19 -4.00 20.29 -10.12
CA ASN A 19 -4.94 19.32 -10.66
C ASN A 19 -4.25 18.26 -11.52
N VAL A 20 -3.21 18.61 -12.25
CA VAL A 20 -2.41 17.66 -13.04
C VAL A 20 -1.69 16.71 -12.10
N LYS A 21 -1.07 17.21 -11.04
CA LYS A 21 -0.41 16.40 -10.01
C LYS A 21 -1.38 15.43 -9.35
N ASN A 22 -2.58 15.89 -9.00
CA ASN A 22 -3.60 15.03 -8.40
C ASN A 22 -4.11 13.98 -9.39
N ALA A 23 -4.25 14.32 -10.68
CA ALA A 23 -4.60 13.36 -11.72
C ALA A 23 -3.56 12.25 -11.82
N ILE A 24 -2.27 12.60 -11.81
CA ILE A 24 -1.18 11.62 -11.82
C ILE A 24 -1.24 10.71 -10.59
N LYS A 25 -1.47 11.27 -9.40
CA LYS A 25 -1.60 10.48 -8.16
C LYS A 25 -2.80 9.52 -8.17
N ARG A 26 -3.82 9.77 -8.97
CA ARG A 26 -4.95 8.88 -9.14
C ARG A 26 -4.66 7.68 -10.03
N GLU A 27 -3.55 7.68 -10.75
CA GLU A 27 -3.15 6.60 -11.64
C GLU A 27 -2.47 5.44 -10.91
N TYR A 28 -2.17 5.60 -9.61
CA TYR A 28 -1.64 4.52 -8.79
C TYR A 28 -2.42 4.39 -7.48
N ASN A 29 -2.52 3.16 -7.02
CA ASN A 29 -3.29 2.81 -5.83
C ASN A 29 -2.41 2.80 -4.55
N CYS A 30 -2.99 2.31 -3.44
CA CYS A 30 -2.27 2.15 -2.18
C CYS A 30 -1.01 1.30 -2.33
N ALA A 31 -1.09 0.24 -3.14
CA ALA A 31 0.04 -0.64 -3.42
C ALA A 31 1.14 0.07 -4.20
N GLY A 32 0.78 0.77 -5.27
CA GLY A 32 1.74 1.52 -6.06
C GLY A 32 2.48 2.57 -5.25
N TYR A 33 1.79 3.19 -4.31
CA TYR A 33 2.40 4.13 -3.38
C TYR A 33 3.34 3.40 -2.39
N ALA A 34 2.84 2.41 -1.67
CA ALA A 34 3.60 1.75 -0.62
C ALA A 34 4.83 1.00 -1.15
N LEU A 35 4.70 0.36 -2.31
CA LEU A 35 5.78 -0.39 -2.95
C LEU A 35 6.73 0.50 -3.75
N GLY A 36 6.38 1.75 -3.99
CA GLY A 36 7.21 2.71 -4.69
C GLY A 36 7.28 2.52 -6.20
N CYS A 37 6.38 1.76 -6.80
CA CYS A 37 6.34 1.57 -8.25
C CYS A 37 5.49 2.63 -8.98
N PHE A 38 4.67 3.39 -8.26
CA PHE A 38 3.86 4.49 -8.79
C PHE A 38 3.03 4.11 -10.00
N SER A 39 2.47 2.89 -9.96
CA SER A 39 1.53 2.39 -10.94
C SER A 39 0.40 1.67 -10.20
N TRP A 40 -0.69 1.38 -10.90
CA TRP A 40 -1.75 0.57 -10.31
C TRP A 40 -1.27 -0.86 -10.22
N TYR A 41 -1.16 -1.38 -9.01
CA TYR A 41 -0.62 -2.70 -8.77
C TYR A 41 -1.64 -3.60 -8.07
N CYS A 42 -1.76 -4.82 -8.57
CA CYS A 42 -2.52 -5.90 -7.94
C CYS A 42 -1.61 -7.14 -7.79
N PRO A 43 -1.54 -7.75 -6.61
CA PRO A 43 -0.59 -8.83 -6.36
C PRO A 43 -0.74 -10.07 -7.24
N ASP A 44 -1.94 -10.35 -7.73
CA ASP A 44 -2.18 -11.51 -8.60
C ASP A 44 -2.06 -11.17 -10.09
N ASN A 45 -1.52 -9.99 -10.40
CA ASN A 45 -1.26 -9.53 -11.76
C ASN A 45 -2.51 -9.48 -12.65
N THR A 46 -3.69 -9.23 -12.06
CA THR A 46 -4.90 -9.01 -12.83
C THR A 46 -4.95 -7.58 -13.34
N GLU A 47 -5.53 -7.37 -14.52
CA GLU A 47 -5.73 -6.05 -15.10
C GLU A 47 -6.90 -5.29 -14.48
N ARG A 48 -7.59 -5.88 -13.52
CA ARG A 48 -8.77 -5.34 -12.88
C ARG A 48 -8.43 -4.54 -11.63
N TYR A 49 -9.33 -3.65 -11.26
CA TYR A 49 -9.22 -2.89 -10.03
C TYR A 49 -9.27 -3.75 -8.78
N CYS A 50 -9.90 -4.91 -8.87
CA CYS A 50 -10.00 -5.88 -7.81
C CYS A 50 -9.24 -7.14 -8.22
N CYS A 51 -8.21 -7.48 -7.48
CA CYS A 51 -7.36 -8.62 -7.78
C CYS A 51 -7.91 -9.97 -7.30
N PHE A 52 -9.07 -10.00 -6.70
CA PHE A 52 -9.63 -11.24 -6.14
C PHE A 52 -10.66 -11.93 -7.00
N ASP A 53 -11.01 -11.41 -8.17
CA ASP A 53 -12.17 -11.88 -8.94
C ASP A 53 -13.47 -11.91 -8.14
N GLY A 54 -13.55 -11.12 -7.07
CA GLY A 54 -14.71 -11.08 -6.18
C GLY A 54 -14.86 -12.31 -5.28
N ARG A 55 -13.85 -13.18 -5.20
CA ARG A 55 -13.92 -14.40 -4.39
C ARG A 55 -12.98 -14.34 -3.20
N LEU A 56 -13.51 -14.69 -2.04
CA LEU A 56 -12.75 -14.92 -0.82
C LEU A 56 -12.59 -16.44 -0.64
N LYS A 57 -11.38 -16.87 -0.35
CA LYS A 57 -11.12 -18.27 0.00
C LYS A 57 -11.55 -18.54 1.43
N GLU A 58 -11.93 -19.79 1.72
CA GLU A 58 -12.27 -20.21 3.08
C GLU A 58 -11.09 -20.05 4.03
N ASP A 59 -9.87 -20.38 3.57
CA ASP A 59 -8.65 -20.17 4.35
C ASP A 59 -8.04 -18.80 3.99
N MET A 60 -8.29 -17.83 4.85
CA MET A 60 -7.79 -16.47 4.67
C MET A 60 -6.29 -16.36 4.81
N HIS A 61 -5.67 -17.19 5.65
CA HIS A 61 -4.22 -17.20 5.78
C HIS A 61 -3.57 -17.68 4.49
N GLU A 62 -4.06 -18.77 3.93
CA GLU A 62 -3.56 -19.31 2.66
C GLU A 62 -3.70 -18.27 1.53
N GLN A 63 -4.84 -17.60 1.47
CA GLN A 63 -5.05 -16.55 0.48
C GLN A 63 -4.11 -15.37 0.68
N THR A 64 -3.92 -14.94 1.93
CA THR A 64 -2.97 -13.87 2.27
C THR A 64 -1.57 -14.22 1.80
N MET A 65 -1.11 -15.43 2.10
CA MET A 65 0.24 -15.87 1.72
C MET A 65 0.38 -16.06 0.21
N TYR A 66 -0.68 -16.43 -0.48
CA TYR A 66 -0.66 -16.45 -1.94
C TYR A 66 -0.33 -15.07 -2.52
N PHE A 67 -1.00 -14.02 -2.04
CA PHE A 67 -0.73 -12.66 -2.50
C PHE A 67 0.63 -12.16 -2.05
N VAL A 68 1.05 -12.50 -0.86
CA VAL A 68 2.40 -12.16 -0.37
C VAL A 68 3.47 -12.76 -1.26
N ASN A 69 3.32 -14.01 -1.66
CA ASN A 69 4.26 -14.65 -2.59
C ASN A 69 4.29 -13.95 -3.95
N CYS A 70 3.14 -13.51 -4.46
CA CYS A 70 3.11 -12.70 -5.69
C CYS A 70 3.88 -11.39 -5.51
N ILE A 71 3.67 -10.71 -4.39
CA ILE A 71 4.37 -9.45 -4.08
C ILE A 71 5.89 -9.68 -4.02
N LEU A 72 6.33 -10.73 -3.35
CA LEU A 72 7.76 -11.02 -3.22
C LEU A 72 8.41 -11.43 -4.54
N GLN A 73 7.65 -12.05 -5.44
CA GLN A 73 8.12 -12.34 -6.80
C GLN A 73 8.28 -11.07 -7.63
N ASP A 74 7.30 -10.16 -7.52
CA ASP A 74 7.31 -8.92 -8.29
C ASP A 74 8.31 -7.90 -7.72
N PHE A 75 8.61 -7.97 -6.43
CA PHE A 75 9.51 -7.05 -5.73
C PHE A 75 10.57 -7.86 -4.94
N PRO A 76 11.57 -8.41 -5.63
CA PRO A 76 12.55 -9.31 -4.99
C PRO A 76 13.47 -8.62 -3.97
N SER A 77 13.46 -7.29 -3.90
CA SER A 77 14.17 -6.55 -2.86
C SER A 77 13.46 -6.58 -1.50
N LEU A 78 12.20 -7.01 -1.47
CA LEU A 78 11.45 -7.16 -0.23
C LEU A 78 11.73 -8.51 0.42
N ARG A 79 11.73 -8.52 1.75
CA ARG A 79 11.76 -9.76 2.54
C ARG A 79 10.75 -9.71 3.67
N LEU A 80 10.19 -10.85 4.00
CA LEU A 80 9.26 -10.97 5.13
C LEU A 80 9.98 -10.73 6.45
N ILE A 81 9.27 -10.06 7.37
CA ILE A 81 9.68 -9.94 8.77
C ILE A 81 8.48 -10.24 9.67
N ASP A 82 8.73 -10.74 10.86
CA ASP A 82 7.68 -11.05 11.83
C ASP A 82 7.35 -9.86 12.72
N SER A 83 8.29 -8.94 12.87
CA SER A 83 8.17 -7.77 13.73
C SER A 83 8.98 -6.61 13.17
N ILE A 84 8.54 -5.39 13.44
CA ILE A 84 9.28 -4.18 13.07
C ILE A 84 10.67 -4.12 13.71
N THR A 85 10.90 -4.87 14.79
CA THR A 85 12.21 -4.94 15.43
C THR A 85 13.27 -5.64 14.57
N GLN A 86 12.85 -6.37 13.54
CA GLN A 86 13.73 -7.01 12.58
C GLN A 86 14.19 -6.08 11.45
N ALA A 87 13.70 -4.84 11.45
CA ALA A 87 14.10 -3.82 10.50
C ALA A 87 14.95 -2.76 11.16
N GLN A 88 15.83 -2.14 10.38
CA GLN A 88 16.59 -0.97 10.84
C GLN A 88 15.72 0.29 10.76
N LYS A 89 16.10 1.31 11.52
CA LYS A 89 15.36 2.57 11.54
C LYS A 89 15.23 3.21 10.15
N ARG A 90 16.26 3.06 9.32
CA ARG A 90 16.30 3.60 7.95
C ARG A 90 15.49 2.79 6.94
N ASP A 91 15.16 1.56 7.25
CA ASP A 91 14.45 0.68 6.33
C ASP A 91 13.02 1.14 6.15
N GLU A 92 12.50 0.98 4.94
CA GLU A 92 11.07 1.10 4.70
C GLU A 92 10.40 -0.22 5.04
N ILE A 93 9.27 -0.15 5.74
CA ILE A 93 8.45 -1.32 6.07
C ILE A 93 7.13 -1.18 5.35
N VAL A 94 6.79 -2.20 4.57
CA VAL A 94 5.49 -2.30 3.89
C VAL A 94 4.61 -3.24 4.69
N ALA A 95 3.41 -2.79 5.02
CA ALA A 95 2.39 -3.60 5.67
C ALA A 95 1.27 -3.89 4.68
N PHE A 96 0.84 -5.14 4.61
CA PHE A 96 -0.18 -5.64 3.71
C PHE A 96 -1.27 -6.36 4.51
N ARG A 97 -2.52 -6.11 4.17
CA ARG A 97 -3.69 -6.77 4.79
C ARG A 97 -4.77 -7.02 3.76
N LEU A 98 -5.51 -8.11 3.99
CA LEU A 98 -6.77 -8.36 3.32
C LEU A 98 -7.94 -7.93 4.20
N SER A 99 -9.09 -7.71 3.56
CA SER A 99 -10.36 -7.71 4.25
C SER A 99 -10.88 -9.15 4.37
N THR A 100 -11.55 -9.48 5.49
CA THR A 100 -12.24 -10.76 5.64
C THR A 100 -13.69 -10.71 5.17
N THR A 101 -14.20 -9.53 4.84
CA THR A 101 -15.61 -9.32 4.47
C THR A 101 -15.82 -8.92 3.02
N ILE A 102 -14.84 -8.28 2.40
CA ILE A 102 -14.89 -7.89 0.98
C ILE A 102 -13.64 -8.37 0.26
N PRO A 103 -13.70 -8.59 -1.06
CA PRO A 103 -12.54 -9.01 -1.84
C PRO A 103 -11.65 -7.83 -2.17
N ASP A 104 -10.93 -7.34 -1.17
CA ASP A 104 -10.06 -6.17 -1.29
C ASP A 104 -8.85 -6.28 -0.36
N PHE A 105 -7.83 -5.49 -0.66
CA PHE A 105 -6.59 -5.39 0.10
C PHE A 105 -6.24 -3.94 0.36
N HIS A 106 -5.34 -3.73 1.32
CA HIS A 106 -4.77 -2.41 1.54
C HIS A 106 -3.30 -2.51 1.96
N PHE A 107 -2.56 -1.46 1.68
CA PHE A 107 -1.15 -1.32 2.00
C PHE A 107 -0.92 -0.07 2.82
N MET A 108 0.00 -0.16 3.78
CA MET A 108 0.61 0.99 4.44
C MET A 108 2.12 0.88 4.34
N VAL A 109 2.82 1.98 4.49
CA VAL A 109 4.29 2.01 4.44
C VAL A 109 4.85 2.88 5.55
N ARG A 110 5.90 2.38 6.23
CA ARG A 110 6.68 3.18 7.16
C ARG A 110 7.91 3.75 6.44
N LYS A 111 8.05 5.07 6.49
CA LYS A 111 9.19 5.80 5.94
C LYS A 111 9.70 6.75 7.02
N HIS A 112 10.99 6.70 7.32
CA HIS A 112 11.60 7.56 8.34
C HIS A 112 10.88 7.51 9.70
N GLY A 113 10.43 6.32 10.08
CA GLY A 113 9.74 6.09 11.34
C GLY A 113 8.28 6.48 11.39
N ARG A 114 7.69 6.92 10.29
CA ARG A 114 6.28 7.32 10.21
C ARG A 114 5.52 6.43 9.24
N TRP A 115 4.27 6.15 9.56
CA TRP A 115 3.39 5.35 8.75
C TRP A 115 2.51 6.23 7.85
N TYR A 116 2.39 5.81 6.60
CA TYR A 116 1.63 6.52 5.57
C TYR A 116 0.78 5.54 4.79
N HIS A 117 -0.34 6.02 4.26
CA HIS A 117 -1.10 5.27 3.28
C HIS A 117 -1.78 6.21 2.27
N LYS A 118 -2.19 5.63 1.15
CA LYS A 118 -2.95 6.29 0.10
C LYS A 118 -4.20 5.46 -0.15
N GLN A 119 -5.36 6.11 -0.14
CA GLN A 119 -6.65 5.44 -0.36
C GLN A 119 -6.90 5.25 -1.86
N GLY A 120 -6.72 4.03 -2.38
CA GLY A 120 -7.04 3.67 -3.76
C GLY A 120 -6.64 4.73 -4.78
N GLY A 121 -7.58 5.18 -5.59
CA GLY A 121 -7.38 6.22 -6.59
C GLY A 121 -7.35 7.65 -6.06
N LYS A 122 -7.56 7.88 -4.75
CA LYS A 122 -7.51 9.23 -4.18
C LYS A 122 -6.08 9.73 -4.09
N PRO A 123 -5.83 11.01 -4.38
CA PRO A 123 -4.48 11.55 -4.40
C PRO A 123 -3.89 11.82 -3.01
N ALA A 124 -4.72 11.87 -1.97
CA ALA A 124 -4.27 12.18 -0.62
C ALA A 124 -3.41 11.06 -0.04
N ILE A 125 -2.31 11.46 0.59
CA ILE A 125 -1.44 10.56 1.35
C ILE A 125 -1.58 10.96 2.80
N ASP A 126 -2.10 10.04 3.61
CA ASP A 126 -2.41 10.30 5.02
C ASP A 126 -1.35 9.70 5.92
N ILE A 127 -1.08 10.38 7.03
CA ILE A 127 -0.23 9.89 8.11
C ILE A 127 -1.12 9.14 9.10
N VAL A 128 -0.68 7.95 9.50
CA VAL A 128 -1.35 7.16 10.54
C VAL A 128 -0.39 6.87 11.68
N THR A 129 -0.93 6.59 12.85
CA THR A 129 -0.11 6.21 14.01
C THR A 129 0.35 4.76 13.87
N GLU A 130 1.43 4.41 14.54
CA GLU A 130 1.90 3.02 14.61
C GLU A 130 0.86 2.11 15.27
N GLN A 131 0.10 2.63 16.23
CA GLN A 131 -1.01 1.92 16.86
C GLN A 131 -2.04 1.48 15.81
N ILE A 132 -2.44 2.40 14.92
CA ILE A 132 -3.37 2.08 13.84
C ILE A 132 -2.74 1.09 12.86
N ALA A 133 -1.51 1.34 12.44
CA ALA A 133 -0.85 0.52 11.44
C ALA A 133 -0.65 -0.94 11.89
N LEU A 134 -0.34 -1.18 13.15
CA LEU A 134 0.10 -2.49 13.63
C LEU A 134 -0.91 -3.20 14.56
N ARG A 135 -1.84 -2.48 15.16
CA ARG A 135 -2.68 -3.03 16.25
C ARG A 135 -4.17 -2.91 16.04
N GLU A 136 -4.61 -2.03 15.15
CA GLU A 136 -6.03 -1.77 14.91
C GLU A 136 -6.43 -2.25 13.52
N SER A 137 -7.73 -2.43 13.29
CA SER A 137 -8.26 -2.62 11.94
C SER A 137 -8.06 -1.37 11.12
N TRP A 138 -7.89 -1.56 9.82
CA TRP A 138 -7.83 -0.45 8.87
C TRP A 138 -9.17 -0.26 8.19
N PHE A 139 -9.48 0.96 7.81
CA PHE A 139 -10.73 1.30 7.13
C PHE A 139 -10.46 2.15 5.91
N ASN A 140 -11.26 1.96 4.86
CA ASN A 140 -11.29 2.89 3.75
C ASN A 140 -12.32 3.99 3.99
N ASP A 141 -12.43 4.95 3.07
CA ASP A 141 -13.37 6.07 3.21
C ASP A 141 -14.84 5.65 3.11
N CYS A 142 -15.11 4.48 2.56
CA CYS A 142 -16.46 3.91 2.48
C CYS A 142 -16.85 3.15 3.75
N GLY A 143 -15.93 3.01 4.72
CA GLY A 143 -16.16 2.28 5.95
C GLY A 143 -15.89 0.79 5.85
N ASP A 144 -15.37 0.30 4.73
CA ASP A 144 -14.95 -1.10 4.61
C ASP A 144 -13.72 -1.37 5.46
N GLU A 145 -13.71 -2.51 6.13
CA GLU A 145 -12.69 -2.88 7.10
C GLU A 145 -11.69 -3.85 6.49
N TYR A 146 -10.40 -3.58 6.72
CA TYR A 146 -9.31 -4.49 6.42
C TYR A 146 -8.82 -5.08 7.76
N ASP A 147 -9.36 -6.22 8.11
CA ASP A 147 -9.20 -6.87 9.40
C ASP A 147 -8.43 -8.18 9.34
N GLY A 148 -7.90 -8.53 8.19
CA GLY A 148 -7.04 -9.70 8.03
C GLY A 148 -5.72 -9.55 8.79
N GLU A 149 -4.93 -10.61 8.83
CA GLU A 149 -3.62 -10.56 9.45
C GLU A 149 -2.71 -9.52 8.78
N ILE A 150 -1.86 -8.87 9.56
CA ILE A 150 -0.89 -7.90 9.05
C ILE A 150 0.37 -8.66 8.64
N ILE A 151 0.76 -8.49 7.38
CA ILE A 151 2.01 -9.04 6.87
C ILE A 151 2.99 -7.89 6.69
N LEU A 152 4.17 -8.04 7.27
CA LEU A 152 5.21 -7.03 7.21
C LEU A 152 6.34 -7.49 6.28
N MET A 153 6.76 -6.57 5.42
CA MET A 153 7.88 -6.76 4.50
C MET A 153 8.81 -5.57 4.63
N VAL A 154 10.10 -5.81 4.55
CA VAL A 154 11.08 -4.74 4.64
C VAL A 154 11.84 -4.60 3.33
N LYS A 155 12.04 -3.35 2.94
CA LYS A 155 12.89 -2.96 1.83
C LYS A 155 14.15 -2.36 2.43
N SER A 156 15.26 -3.06 2.31
CA SER A 156 16.55 -2.61 2.81
C SER A 156 17.28 -1.78 1.79
N PHE A 157 17.96 -0.74 2.26
CA PHE A 157 18.77 0.14 1.42
C PHE A 157 20.26 -0.12 1.63
#